data_bbb53a4c5df9b9e1a4086a2441cf7213
#
_entry.id   bbb53a4c5df9b9e1a4086a2441cf7213
#
_cell.length_a   1.000
_cell.length_b   1.000
_cell.length_c   1.000
_cell.angle_alpha   90.00
_cell.angle_beta   90.00
_cell.angle_gamma   90.00
#
_symmetry.space_group_name_H-M   'P 1'
#
loop_
_entity.id
_entity.type
_entity.pdbx_description
1 polymer ?
#
loop_
_entity_poly.entity_id
_entity_poly.type
_entity_poly.pdbx_seq_one_letter_code
_entity_poly.pdbx_strand_id
1 'polypeptide(L)'
;QAGIRDSSTSRGLGDVYKRQVVLRFGAFQTSATQGPHWHIPYPIESVYKVNVEQIRSAEIGFRNVQNSYGGGVSSESLMLTKDENMVDVKLAVQYKIADAQAYLFNVFNPELTLSHVVQSVIRQVVGDNTMDYVLTTGREQVAQDVKTASQSLLNEYDAGLMITAVTMQDAQPPVQLKAAFDDVVKAREDEQRYINEARAYANDIVPKARGASQRLLAEAEAYKSEVVSKSEGEAYRFNQILTEYTKAPDVTRERLYRETLEDVFSSTNKVIVDSSSNSMMYLPIDKLINSSRTPKSSSTSNSFQQIPSGSSNDQSVLRSRENR
;
A
#
# COMPACT_ATOMS: atom_id res chain seq x y z
N GLN A 1 42.60 -22.33 23.91
CA GLN A 1 43.26 -23.37 24.76
C GLN A 1 42.41 -23.66 25.97
N ALA A 2 41.56 -24.65 25.93
CA ALA A 2 41.08 -25.36 27.10
C ALA A 2 40.74 -26.78 26.66
N GLY A 3 41.78 -27.63 26.64
CA GLY A 3 41.59 -29.07 26.51
C GLY A 3 40.99 -29.60 27.81
N ILE A 4 39.72 -29.90 27.76
CA ILE A 4 39.08 -30.68 28.85
C ILE A 4 39.50 -32.12 28.65
N ARG A 5 40.47 -32.55 29.47
CA ARG A 5 40.83 -33.96 29.64
C ARG A 5 39.76 -34.59 30.53
N ASP A 6 38.75 -35.19 29.94
CA ASP A 6 37.89 -36.09 30.65
C ASP A 6 38.45 -37.53 30.58
N SER A 7 39.24 -37.87 31.57
CA SER A 7 39.58 -39.25 31.87
C SER A 7 38.48 -39.83 32.78
N SER A 8 37.35 -40.16 32.23
CA SER A 8 36.35 -40.97 32.92
C SER A 8 35.69 -41.92 31.95
N THR A 9 35.80 -43.19 32.23
CA THR A 9 35.01 -44.30 31.72
C THR A 9 33.52 -44.01 32.04
N SER A 10 32.98 -42.97 31.43
CA SER A 10 31.57 -42.66 31.60
C SER A 10 30.82 -43.36 30.48
N ARG A 11 29.99 -44.32 30.85
CA ARG A 11 28.82 -44.76 30.09
C ARG A 11 27.91 -43.54 29.89
N GLY A 12 28.34 -42.61 29.06
CA GLY A 12 27.51 -41.52 28.61
C GLY A 12 26.48 -42.10 27.66
N LEU A 13 25.20 -42.07 28.05
CA LEU A 13 24.10 -42.00 27.09
C LEU A 13 24.48 -40.88 26.13
N GLY A 14 24.94 -41.25 24.90
CA GLY A 14 25.37 -40.30 23.90
C GLY A 14 24.24 -39.35 23.66
N ASP A 15 24.48 -38.05 23.85
CA ASP A 15 23.54 -37.00 23.48
C ASP A 15 23.11 -37.27 22.02
N VAL A 16 21.84 -37.40 21.81
CA VAL A 16 21.20 -37.78 20.52
C VAL A 16 21.66 -36.91 19.34
N TYR A 17 22.29 -35.76 19.61
CA TYR A 17 22.66 -34.74 18.67
C TYR A 17 24.18 -34.64 18.36
N LYS A 18 25.02 -35.50 18.94
CA LYS A 18 26.48 -35.40 18.79
C LYS A 18 27.02 -36.57 17.95
N ARG A 19 27.78 -36.27 16.91
CA ARG A 19 28.63 -37.25 16.22
C ARG A 19 30.00 -37.30 16.85
N GLN A 20 30.55 -38.50 16.95
CA GLN A 20 31.89 -38.73 17.49
C GLN A 20 32.82 -39.05 16.30
N VAL A 21 33.89 -38.30 16.19
CA VAL A 21 34.96 -38.56 15.22
C VAL A 21 36.10 -39.19 15.95
N VAL A 22 36.45 -40.43 15.56
CA VAL A 22 37.51 -41.24 16.20
C VAL A 22 38.78 -41.19 15.35
N LEU A 23 39.86 -40.73 15.95
CA LEU A 23 41.19 -40.75 15.38
C LEU A 23 42.04 -41.82 16.06
N ARG A 24 42.79 -42.60 15.25
CA ARG A 24 43.78 -43.53 15.72
C ARG A 24 45.19 -43.05 15.33
N PHE A 25 46.03 -42.83 16.33
CA PHE A 25 47.35 -42.24 16.14
C PHE A 25 47.35 -40.91 15.31
N GLY A 26 46.26 -40.13 15.44
CA GLY A 26 46.10 -38.86 14.73
C GLY A 26 45.50 -38.98 13.33
N ALA A 27 45.32 -40.19 12.77
CA ALA A 27 44.64 -40.41 11.52
C ALA A 27 43.14 -40.68 11.73
N PHE A 28 42.28 -40.12 10.84
CA PHE A 28 40.86 -40.42 10.87
C PHE A 28 40.60 -41.90 10.61
N GLN A 29 39.80 -42.53 11.48
CA GLN A 29 39.44 -43.94 11.32
C GLN A 29 37.95 -44.11 10.99
N THR A 30 37.05 -43.50 11.79
CA THR A 30 35.64 -43.65 11.57
C THR A 30 34.86 -42.52 12.22
N SER A 31 33.69 -42.21 11.67
CA SER A 31 32.71 -41.34 12.24
C SER A 31 31.61 -42.19 12.86
N ALA A 32 31.53 -42.17 14.19
CA ALA A 32 30.50 -42.92 14.89
C ALA A 32 29.21 -42.12 14.97
N THR A 33 28.11 -42.75 14.56
CA THR A 33 26.75 -42.24 14.75
C THR A 33 26.29 -42.31 16.19
N GLN A 34 25.12 -41.87 16.47
CA GLN A 34 24.51 -41.86 17.81
C GLN A 34 24.52 -43.25 18.43
N GLY A 35 25.04 -43.37 19.67
CA GLY A 35 25.02 -44.61 20.40
C GLY A 35 26.29 -44.87 21.22
N PRO A 36 26.31 -45.91 22.08
CA PRO A 36 27.51 -46.32 22.79
C PRO A 36 28.49 -46.99 21.86
N HIS A 37 29.66 -46.38 21.67
CA HIS A 37 30.75 -46.93 20.89
C HIS A 37 31.94 -47.21 21.80
N TRP A 38 32.56 -48.42 21.62
CA TRP A 38 33.79 -48.77 22.29
C TRP A 38 34.98 -48.20 21.55
N HIS A 39 35.87 -47.54 22.25
CA HIS A 39 37.13 -47.01 21.70
C HIS A 39 38.29 -47.36 22.60
N ILE A 40 39.46 -47.42 22.03
CA ILE A 40 40.69 -47.72 22.76
C ILE A 40 41.11 -46.49 23.56
N PRO A 41 41.56 -46.64 24.82
CA PRO A 41 41.90 -45.47 25.62
C PRO A 41 43.13 -44.72 25.06
N TYR A 42 43.16 -43.41 25.41
CA TYR A 42 44.31 -42.56 25.08
C TYR A 42 45.62 -43.23 25.57
N PRO A 43 46.72 -43.20 24.81
CA PRO A 43 47.04 -42.34 23.67
C PRO A 43 46.73 -42.92 22.29
N ILE A 44 46.17 -44.11 22.17
CA ILE A 44 45.98 -44.81 20.91
C ILE A 44 44.84 -44.18 20.10
N GLU A 45 43.71 -43.93 20.74
CA GLU A 45 42.58 -43.28 20.09
C GLU A 45 42.22 -41.97 20.79
N SER A 46 41.85 -40.96 20.00
CA SER A 46 41.29 -39.69 20.46
C SER A 46 39.92 -39.45 19.84
N VAL A 47 38.99 -38.96 20.62
CA VAL A 47 37.59 -38.76 20.20
C VAL A 47 37.23 -37.30 20.28
N TYR A 48 36.78 -36.76 19.15
CA TYR A 48 36.23 -35.41 19.06
C TYR A 48 34.72 -35.48 18.95
N LYS A 49 34.03 -34.77 19.81
CA LYS A 49 32.56 -34.71 19.84
C LYS A 49 32.11 -33.43 19.12
N VAL A 50 31.38 -33.57 18.03
CA VAL A 50 30.84 -32.46 17.24
C VAL A 50 29.31 -32.49 17.30
N ASN A 51 28.71 -31.35 17.62
CA ASN A 51 27.25 -31.21 17.59
C ASN A 51 26.80 -30.83 16.16
N VAL A 52 26.20 -31.80 15.47
CA VAL A 52 25.83 -31.66 14.03
C VAL A 52 24.44 -31.09 13.84
N GLU A 53 23.54 -31.25 14.80
CA GLU A 53 22.16 -30.78 14.65
C GLU A 53 21.93 -29.36 15.17
N GLN A 54 22.88 -28.86 15.95
CA GLN A 54 22.78 -27.50 16.48
C GLN A 54 22.88 -26.49 15.35
N ILE A 55 21.81 -25.69 15.19
CA ILE A 55 21.81 -24.51 14.32
C ILE A 55 22.64 -23.42 15.01
N ARG A 56 23.64 -22.93 14.30
CA ARG A 56 24.51 -21.83 14.72
C ARG A 56 24.22 -20.62 13.87
N SER A 57 24.43 -19.43 14.42
CA SER A 57 24.26 -18.17 13.69
C SER A 57 25.61 -17.47 13.57
N ALA A 58 25.95 -17.07 12.35
CA ALA A 58 27.06 -16.20 12.07
C ALA A 58 26.50 -14.81 11.68
N GLU A 59 27.00 -13.77 12.34
CA GLU A 59 26.61 -12.39 12.09
C GLU A 59 27.67 -11.72 11.23
N ILE A 60 27.25 -11.05 10.14
CA ILE A 60 28.13 -10.40 9.17
C ILE A 60 27.71 -8.92 9.04
N GLY A 61 28.69 -8.02 9.19
CA GLY A 61 28.47 -6.58 9.18
C GLY A 61 28.04 -5.99 10.53
N PHE A 62 27.74 -6.82 11.50
CA PHE A 62 27.48 -6.40 12.87
C PHE A 62 27.95 -7.47 13.86
N ARG A 63 28.27 -7.05 15.08
CA ARG A 63 28.58 -7.97 16.18
C ARG A 63 27.75 -7.58 17.40
N ASN A 64 26.97 -8.51 17.87
CA ASN A 64 26.20 -8.33 19.08
C ASN A 64 27.08 -8.56 20.31
N VAL A 65 27.94 -7.58 20.60
CA VAL A 65 28.75 -7.61 21.83
C VAL A 65 27.86 -7.14 22.98
N GLN A 66 27.69 -7.97 23.98
CA GLN A 66 26.79 -7.82 25.14
C GLN A 66 26.88 -6.48 25.91
N ASN A 67 27.81 -5.58 25.59
CA ASN A 67 28.03 -4.29 26.26
C ASN A 67 28.16 -3.08 25.32
N SER A 68 27.92 -3.21 24.02
CA SER A 68 27.91 -2.09 23.07
C SER A 68 26.73 -2.23 22.15
N TYR A 69 25.78 -1.31 22.25
CA TYR A 69 24.66 -1.21 21.33
C TYR A 69 25.17 -1.10 19.89
N GLY A 70 25.08 -2.21 19.14
CA GLY A 70 25.11 -2.20 17.69
C GLY A 70 26.35 -1.60 17.02
N GLY A 71 27.57 -1.95 17.45
CA GLY A 71 28.78 -1.57 16.71
C GLY A 71 28.79 -2.28 15.38
N GLY A 72 28.27 -1.64 14.32
CA GLY A 72 28.46 -2.09 12.95
C GLY A 72 29.94 -2.06 12.62
N VAL A 73 30.48 -3.17 12.11
CA VAL A 73 31.85 -3.20 11.57
C VAL A 73 31.77 -2.64 10.16
N SER A 74 31.91 -1.31 10.04
CA SER A 74 31.71 -0.59 8.77
C SER A 74 32.55 -1.15 7.61
N SER A 75 33.70 -1.76 7.89
CA SER A 75 34.52 -2.43 6.86
C SER A 75 33.89 -3.70 6.29
N GLU A 76 32.99 -4.35 7.02
CA GLU A 76 32.32 -5.58 6.59
C GLU A 76 30.93 -5.30 6.02
N SER A 77 30.24 -4.26 6.48
CA SER A 77 28.86 -3.95 6.12
C SER A 77 28.72 -3.00 4.93
N LEU A 78 29.71 -2.13 4.68
CA LEU A 78 29.67 -1.19 3.57
C LEU A 78 30.02 -1.85 2.25
N MET A 79 29.11 -1.73 1.28
CA MET A 79 29.24 -2.34 -0.05
C MET A 79 28.82 -1.37 -1.12
N LEU A 80 29.36 -1.54 -2.33
CA LEU A 80 29.02 -0.77 -3.52
C LEU A 80 28.03 -1.55 -4.38
N THR A 81 26.97 -0.91 -4.82
CA THR A 81 25.98 -1.47 -5.73
C THR A 81 26.35 -1.21 -7.19
N LYS A 82 25.63 -1.83 -8.13
CA LYS A 82 25.87 -1.67 -9.58
C LYS A 82 25.73 -0.22 -10.07
N ASP A 83 24.88 0.56 -9.41
CA ASP A 83 24.62 1.97 -9.69
C ASP A 83 25.55 2.92 -8.90
N GLU A 84 26.70 2.42 -8.44
CA GLU A 84 27.75 3.17 -7.75
C GLU A 84 27.30 3.81 -6.42
N ASN A 85 26.23 3.32 -5.84
CA ASN A 85 25.76 3.77 -4.53
C ASN A 85 26.35 2.91 -3.41
N MET A 86 26.63 3.54 -2.27
CA MET A 86 27.06 2.83 -1.07
C MET A 86 25.86 2.40 -0.23
N VAL A 87 25.85 1.12 0.18
CA VAL A 87 24.84 0.55 1.08
C VAL A 87 25.51 -0.12 2.28
N ASP A 88 24.89 0.01 3.44
CA ASP A 88 25.23 -0.71 4.66
C ASP A 88 24.31 -1.91 4.79
N VAL A 89 24.86 -3.12 4.60
CA VAL A 89 24.09 -4.37 4.61
C VAL A 89 24.53 -5.24 5.76
N LYS A 90 23.58 -5.70 6.57
CA LYS A 90 23.77 -6.61 7.69
C LYS A 90 23.04 -7.91 7.48
N LEU A 91 23.76 -9.02 7.66
CA LEU A 91 23.25 -10.36 7.45
C LEU A 91 23.42 -11.24 8.68
N ALA A 92 22.44 -12.11 8.88
CA ALA A 92 22.55 -13.24 9.78
C ALA A 92 22.45 -14.54 8.96
N VAL A 93 23.46 -15.39 9.07
CA VAL A 93 23.53 -16.69 8.40
C VAL A 93 23.37 -17.79 9.40
N GLN A 94 22.34 -18.61 9.24
CA GLN A 94 22.12 -19.80 10.02
C GLN A 94 22.71 -21.00 9.31
N TYR A 95 23.55 -21.76 10.00
CA TYR A 95 24.21 -22.92 9.45
C TYR A 95 24.25 -24.06 10.43
N LYS A 96 24.45 -25.26 9.93
CA LYS A 96 24.70 -26.46 10.70
C LYS A 96 25.88 -27.23 10.10
N ILE A 97 26.45 -28.13 10.90
CA ILE A 97 27.52 -28.99 10.45
C ILE A 97 26.90 -30.21 9.74
N ALA A 98 27.17 -30.37 8.46
CA ALA A 98 26.70 -31.50 7.66
C ALA A 98 27.63 -32.70 7.82
N ASP A 99 28.93 -32.47 7.68
CA ASP A 99 29.95 -33.47 7.83
C ASP A 99 30.96 -33.08 8.92
N ALA A 100 31.02 -33.89 9.98
CA ALA A 100 31.92 -33.68 11.11
C ALA A 100 33.40 -33.92 10.74
N GLN A 101 33.69 -34.78 9.76
CA GLN A 101 35.06 -35.05 9.29
C GLN A 101 35.58 -33.83 8.54
N ALA A 102 34.86 -33.39 7.54
CA ALA A 102 35.24 -32.24 6.72
C ALA A 102 35.40 -30.99 7.58
N TYR A 103 34.46 -30.77 8.50
CA TYR A 103 34.48 -29.63 9.45
C TYR A 103 35.76 -29.60 10.31
N LEU A 104 36.26 -30.74 10.76
CA LEU A 104 37.43 -30.80 11.66
C LEU A 104 38.77 -30.78 10.95
N PHE A 105 38.86 -31.32 9.74
CA PHE A 105 40.15 -31.59 9.13
C PHE A 105 40.45 -30.89 7.81
N ASN A 106 39.41 -30.50 7.05
CA ASN A 106 39.61 -29.89 5.74
C ASN A 106 39.92 -28.38 5.85
N VAL A 107 39.32 -27.70 6.83
CA VAL A 107 39.49 -26.26 6.99
C VAL A 107 39.96 -25.93 8.39
N PHE A 108 40.98 -25.09 8.52
CA PHE A 108 41.55 -24.73 9.84
C PHE A 108 40.54 -24.03 10.77
N ASN A 109 39.74 -23.11 10.22
CA ASN A 109 38.70 -22.42 10.98
C ASN A 109 37.44 -22.28 10.13
N PRO A 110 36.53 -23.26 10.15
CA PRO A 110 35.35 -23.28 9.31
C PRO A 110 34.40 -22.11 9.53
N GLU A 111 34.31 -21.58 10.77
CA GLU A 111 33.44 -20.45 11.12
C GLU A 111 33.94 -19.13 10.51
N LEU A 112 35.24 -18.90 10.55
CA LEU A 112 35.87 -17.75 9.90
C LEU A 112 35.78 -17.86 8.38
N THR A 113 36.02 -19.05 7.83
CA THR A 113 35.89 -19.32 6.39
C THR A 113 34.48 -19.06 5.90
N LEU A 114 33.47 -19.53 6.64
CA LEU A 114 32.06 -19.24 6.36
C LEU A 114 31.84 -17.71 6.28
N SER A 115 32.30 -16.97 7.28
CA SER A 115 32.11 -15.51 7.33
C SER A 115 32.77 -14.81 6.13
N HIS A 116 33.99 -15.21 5.74
CA HIS A 116 34.69 -14.64 4.59
C HIS A 116 34.01 -15.02 3.25
N VAL A 117 33.58 -16.28 3.10
CA VAL A 117 32.85 -16.73 1.91
C VAL A 117 31.57 -15.94 1.76
N VAL A 118 30.73 -15.85 2.80
CA VAL A 118 29.47 -15.11 2.73
C VAL A 118 29.71 -13.62 2.49
N GLN A 119 30.75 -13.02 3.11
CA GLN A 119 31.11 -11.63 2.89
C GLN A 119 31.56 -11.38 1.43
N SER A 120 32.29 -12.30 0.81
CA SER A 120 32.68 -12.21 -0.58
C SER A 120 31.48 -12.32 -1.52
N VAL A 121 30.62 -13.30 -1.27
CA VAL A 121 29.43 -13.57 -2.08
C VAL A 121 28.43 -12.42 -1.99
N ILE A 122 28.16 -11.91 -0.79
CA ILE A 122 27.22 -10.77 -0.68
C ILE A 122 27.72 -9.54 -1.40
N ARG A 123 29.05 -9.26 -1.31
CA ARG A 123 29.65 -8.14 -2.03
C ARG A 123 29.49 -8.29 -3.54
N GLN A 124 29.63 -9.50 -4.05
CA GLN A 124 29.35 -9.82 -5.46
C GLN A 124 27.88 -9.61 -5.81
N VAL A 125 26.95 -10.23 -5.06
CA VAL A 125 25.52 -10.16 -5.35
C VAL A 125 24.98 -8.72 -5.23
N VAL A 126 25.44 -7.95 -4.25
CA VAL A 126 25.08 -6.52 -4.10
C VAL A 126 25.66 -5.71 -5.25
N GLY A 127 26.91 -5.98 -5.66
CA GLY A 127 27.55 -5.30 -6.79
C GLY A 127 26.90 -5.56 -8.15
N ASP A 128 26.21 -6.68 -8.31
CA ASP A 128 25.46 -7.03 -9.53
C ASP A 128 24.06 -6.40 -9.58
N ASN A 129 23.56 -5.90 -8.45
CA ASN A 129 22.20 -5.34 -8.30
C ASN A 129 22.19 -3.83 -8.03
N THR A 130 21.06 -3.18 -8.36
CA THR A 130 20.86 -1.75 -8.05
C THR A 130 20.49 -1.55 -6.60
N MET A 131 20.78 -0.37 -6.08
CA MET A 131 20.49 -0.02 -4.68
C MET A 131 19.00 -0.17 -4.35
N ASP A 132 18.12 0.34 -5.22
CA ASP A 132 16.68 0.28 -5.01
C ASP A 132 16.17 -1.17 -4.90
N TYR A 133 16.70 -2.07 -5.72
CA TYR A 133 16.39 -3.51 -5.67
C TYR A 133 16.83 -4.15 -4.34
N VAL A 134 18.05 -3.85 -3.89
CA VAL A 134 18.61 -4.40 -2.65
C VAL A 134 17.85 -3.87 -1.41
N LEU A 135 17.40 -2.61 -1.43
CA LEU A 135 16.72 -1.98 -0.29
C LEU A 135 15.24 -2.34 -0.19
N THR A 136 14.57 -2.62 -1.33
CA THR A 136 13.10 -2.76 -1.38
C THR A 136 12.66 -4.17 -1.75
N THR A 137 12.41 -4.41 -3.03
CA THR A 137 11.73 -5.60 -3.55
C THR A 137 12.61 -6.84 -3.64
N GLY A 138 13.92 -6.66 -3.78
CA GLY A 138 14.88 -7.75 -4.02
C GLY A 138 15.50 -8.37 -2.77
N ARG A 139 15.18 -7.91 -1.56
CA ARG A 139 15.84 -8.35 -0.31
C ARG A 139 15.83 -9.86 -0.12
N GLU A 140 14.69 -10.48 -0.35
CA GLU A 140 14.53 -11.93 -0.19
C GLU A 140 15.26 -12.71 -1.28
N GLN A 141 15.22 -12.21 -2.53
CA GLN A 141 15.94 -12.82 -3.64
C GLN A 141 17.44 -12.73 -3.46
N VAL A 142 17.96 -11.57 -3.05
CA VAL A 142 19.37 -11.36 -2.71
C VAL A 142 19.81 -12.32 -1.59
N ALA A 143 19.02 -12.51 -0.55
CA ALA A 143 19.32 -13.47 0.52
C ALA A 143 19.37 -14.92 0.00
N GLN A 144 18.48 -15.29 -0.92
CA GLN A 144 18.45 -16.61 -1.53
C GLN A 144 19.65 -16.84 -2.49
N ASP A 145 19.99 -15.83 -3.27
CA ASP A 145 21.14 -15.86 -4.16
C ASP A 145 22.46 -15.99 -3.38
N VAL A 146 22.59 -15.23 -2.29
CA VAL A 146 23.72 -15.32 -1.35
C VAL A 146 23.79 -16.71 -0.73
N LYS A 147 22.66 -17.29 -0.30
CA LYS A 147 22.61 -18.65 0.24
C LYS A 147 23.13 -19.66 -0.77
N THR A 148 22.63 -19.60 -2.01
CA THR A 148 22.97 -20.58 -3.07
C THR A 148 24.43 -20.48 -3.47
N ALA A 149 24.92 -19.28 -3.71
CA ALA A 149 26.30 -19.05 -4.10
C ALA A 149 27.30 -19.37 -2.96
N SER A 150 26.96 -19.00 -1.72
CA SER A 150 27.79 -19.33 -0.55
C SER A 150 27.85 -20.84 -0.30
N GLN A 151 26.74 -21.56 -0.46
CA GLN A 151 26.72 -23.01 -0.31
C GLN A 151 27.55 -23.68 -1.40
N SER A 152 27.52 -23.18 -2.64
CA SER A 152 28.35 -23.69 -3.72
C SER A 152 29.84 -23.57 -3.42
N LEU A 153 30.30 -22.42 -2.94
CA LEU A 153 31.70 -22.19 -2.55
C LEU A 153 32.11 -23.01 -1.34
N LEU A 154 31.22 -23.15 -0.33
CA LEU A 154 31.53 -24.03 0.82
C LEU A 154 31.62 -25.49 0.45
N ASN A 155 30.86 -25.95 -0.53
CA ASN A 155 30.97 -27.30 -1.09
C ASN A 155 32.29 -27.50 -1.88
N GLU A 156 32.72 -26.46 -2.63
CA GLU A 156 34.01 -26.49 -3.34
C GLU A 156 35.20 -26.57 -2.39
N TYR A 157 35.12 -25.87 -1.24
CA TYR A 157 36.13 -25.95 -0.17
C TYR A 157 36.00 -27.18 0.71
N ASP A 158 34.97 -27.99 0.48
CA ASP A 158 34.68 -29.20 1.28
C ASP A 158 34.71 -28.90 2.80
N ALA A 159 34.08 -27.77 3.18
CA ALA A 159 34.13 -27.28 4.54
C ALA A 159 33.19 -28.03 5.52
N GLY A 160 32.34 -28.91 5.03
CA GLY A 160 31.42 -29.74 5.82
C GLY A 160 30.31 -28.92 6.48
N LEU A 161 30.03 -27.70 6.01
CA LEU A 161 28.98 -26.80 6.50
C LEU A 161 27.78 -26.76 5.56
N MET A 162 26.59 -26.68 6.15
CA MET A 162 25.34 -26.51 5.40
C MET A 162 24.61 -25.27 5.87
N ILE A 163 24.38 -24.34 4.96
CA ILE A 163 23.60 -23.12 5.23
C ILE A 163 22.11 -23.46 5.26
N THR A 164 21.47 -23.21 6.39
CA THR A 164 20.03 -23.45 6.57
C THR A 164 19.22 -22.26 6.08
N ALA A 165 19.57 -21.06 6.54
CA ALA A 165 18.89 -19.83 6.16
C ALA A 165 19.89 -18.65 6.12
N VAL A 166 19.63 -17.71 5.23
CA VAL A 166 20.29 -16.42 5.20
C VAL A 166 19.19 -15.36 5.35
N THR A 167 19.35 -14.46 6.31
CA THR A 167 18.39 -13.40 6.58
C THR A 167 19.10 -12.07 6.54
N MET A 168 18.63 -11.18 5.69
CA MET A 168 19.05 -9.78 5.66
C MET A 168 18.36 -9.05 6.79
N GLN A 169 19.11 -8.63 7.81
CA GLN A 169 18.55 -7.93 8.97
C GLN A 169 18.29 -6.46 8.67
N ASP A 170 19.30 -5.80 8.11
CA ASP A 170 19.23 -4.38 7.81
C ASP A 170 19.96 -4.09 6.51
N ALA A 171 19.37 -3.21 5.70
CA ALA A 171 19.99 -2.66 4.51
C ALA A 171 19.59 -1.19 4.43
N GLN A 172 20.54 -0.29 4.62
CA GLN A 172 20.31 1.14 4.67
C GLN A 172 21.40 1.89 3.90
N PRO A 173 21.11 3.07 3.35
CA PRO A 173 22.17 3.96 2.91
C PRO A 173 23.02 4.43 4.11
N PRO A 174 24.29 4.80 3.90
CA PRO A 174 25.15 5.35 4.96
C PRO A 174 24.47 6.53 5.67
N VAL A 175 24.70 6.64 6.98
CA VAL A 175 24.02 7.64 7.83
C VAL A 175 24.19 9.07 7.31
N GLN A 176 25.35 9.36 6.71
CA GLN A 176 25.66 10.68 6.15
C GLN A 176 24.78 11.06 4.94
N LEU A 177 24.32 10.07 4.19
CA LEU A 177 23.54 10.26 2.96
C LEU A 177 22.04 10.00 3.17
N LYS A 178 21.66 9.50 4.33
CA LYS A 178 20.29 9.10 4.63
C LYS A 178 19.28 10.23 4.38
N ALA A 179 19.59 11.45 4.83
CA ALA A 179 18.69 12.60 4.64
C ALA A 179 18.45 12.92 3.16
N ALA A 180 19.49 12.83 2.32
CA ALA A 180 19.35 13.07 0.89
C ALA A 180 18.55 11.98 0.19
N PHE A 181 18.71 10.71 0.60
CA PHE A 181 17.89 9.61 0.08
C PHE A 181 16.43 9.70 0.52
N ASP A 182 16.17 10.04 1.78
CA ASP A 182 14.82 10.26 2.29
C ASP A 182 14.11 11.37 1.50
N ASP A 183 14.83 12.43 1.12
CA ASP A 183 14.27 13.49 0.26
C ASP A 183 13.93 13.00 -1.15
N VAL A 184 14.78 12.15 -1.77
CA VAL A 184 14.49 11.55 -3.08
C VAL A 184 13.29 10.62 -3.03
N VAL A 185 13.21 9.78 -2.00
CA VAL A 185 12.05 8.89 -1.80
C VAL A 185 10.78 9.72 -1.63
N LYS A 186 10.81 10.74 -0.79
CA LYS A 186 9.69 11.64 -0.57
C LYS A 186 9.27 12.39 -1.85
N ALA A 187 10.24 12.84 -2.65
CA ALA A 187 9.95 13.49 -3.94
C ALA A 187 9.24 12.53 -4.92
N ARG A 188 9.63 11.25 -4.97
CA ARG A 188 8.95 10.23 -5.77
C ARG A 188 7.54 9.93 -5.27
N GLU A 189 7.36 9.86 -3.95
CA GLU A 189 6.03 9.67 -3.35
C GLU A 189 5.13 10.88 -3.65
N ASP A 190 5.66 12.10 -3.56
CA ASP A 190 4.96 13.32 -3.90
C ASP A 190 4.56 13.37 -5.39
N GLU A 191 5.45 12.95 -6.29
CA GLU A 191 5.14 12.80 -7.72
C GLU A 191 3.94 11.87 -7.94
N GLN A 192 3.98 10.68 -7.36
CA GLN A 192 2.88 9.72 -7.49
C GLN A 192 1.58 10.23 -6.85
N ARG A 193 1.69 10.92 -5.73
CA ARG A 193 0.54 11.57 -5.08
C ARG A 193 -0.09 12.61 -6.00
N TYR A 194 0.69 13.51 -6.60
CA TYR A 194 0.18 14.53 -7.51
C TYR A 194 -0.44 13.93 -8.78
N ILE A 195 0.16 12.87 -9.33
CA ILE A 195 -0.42 12.15 -10.46
C ILE A 195 -1.78 11.54 -10.09
N ASN A 196 -1.86 10.90 -8.93
CA ASN A 196 -3.10 10.28 -8.46
C ASN A 196 -4.19 11.33 -8.13
N GLU A 197 -3.81 12.45 -7.53
CA GLU A 197 -4.72 13.57 -7.24
C GLU A 197 -5.24 14.20 -8.52
N ALA A 198 -4.37 14.45 -9.51
CA ALA A 198 -4.78 14.96 -10.81
C ALA A 198 -5.72 14.00 -11.56
N ARG A 199 -5.45 12.69 -11.49
CA ARG A 199 -6.35 11.68 -12.06
C ARG A 199 -7.70 11.65 -11.35
N ALA A 200 -7.72 11.70 -10.02
CA ALA A 200 -8.94 11.76 -9.24
C ALA A 200 -9.77 13.00 -9.58
N TYR A 201 -9.12 14.16 -9.70
CA TYR A 201 -9.76 15.40 -10.11
C TYR A 201 -10.36 15.30 -11.54
N ALA A 202 -9.60 14.78 -12.49
CA ALA A 202 -10.08 14.58 -13.87
C ALA A 202 -11.28 13.61 -13.92
N ASN A 203 -11.23 12.52 -13.14
CA ASN A 203 -12.31 11.54 -13.07
C ASN A 203 -13.57 12.08 -12.37
N ASP A 204 -13.44 13.11 -11.55
CA ASP A 204 -14.59 13.78 -10.92
C ASP A 204 -15.20 14.85 -11.86
N ILE A 205 -14.38 15.73 -12.40
CA ILE A 205 -14.86 16.89 -13.17
C ILE A 205 -15.37 16.51 -14.55
N VAL A 206 -14.66 15.65 -15.28
CA VAL A 206 -15.04 15.31 -16.67
C VAL A 206 -16.41 14.61 -16.76
N PRO A 207 -16.72 13.59 -15.93
CA PRO A 207 -18.06 12.99 -15.94
C PRO A 207 -19.15 13.94 -15.47
N LYS A 208 -18.87 14.78 -14.48
CA LYS A 208 -19.84 15.81 -14.02
C LYS A 208 -20.18 16.80 -15.12
N ALA A 209 -19.17 17.31 -15.84
CA ALA A 209 -19.39 18.23 -16.94
C ALA A 209 -20.15 17.57 -18.11
N ARG A 210 -19.82 16.32 -18.44
CA ARG A 210 -20.56 15.55 -19.45
C ARG A 210 -22.00 15.30 -19.01
N GLY A 211 -22.21 14.93 -17.76
CA GLY A 211 -23.54 14.71 -17.20
C GLY A 211 -24.39 15.99 -17.21
N ALA A 212 -23.81 17.14 -16.86
CA ALA A 212 -24.49 18.44 -16.92
C ALA A 212 -24.86 18.83 -18.37
N SER A 213 -23.95 18.62 -19.33
CA SER A 213 -24.22 18.86 -20.75
C SER A 213 -25.34 17.99 -21.28
N GLN A 214 -25.30 16.68 -21.01
CA GLN A 214 -26.36 15.76 -21.44
C GLN A 214 -27.71 16.06 -20.81
N ARG A 215 -27.73 16.50 -19.53
CA ARG A 215 -28.96 16.93 -18.89
C ARG A 215 -29.54 18.15 -19.57
N LEU A 216 -28.72 19.16 -19.86
CA LEU A 216 -29.17 20.37 -20.54
C LEU A 216 -29.71 20.07 -21.94
N LEU A 217 -29.06 19.19 -22.70
CA LEU A 217 -29.54 18.74 -24.00
C LEU A 217 -30.88 17.99 -23.90
N ALA A 218 -31.01 17.09 -22.93
CA ALA A 218 -32.25 16.35 -22.71
C ALA A 218 -33.41 17.28 -22.24
N GLU A 219 -33.14 18.26 -21.39
CA GLU A 219 -34.13 19.27 -21.00
C GLU A 219 -34.59 20.12 -22.16
N ALA A 220 -33.65 20.55 -23.04
CA ALA A 220 -33.98 21.32 -24.22
C ALA A 220 -34.83 20.51 -25.23
N GLU A 221 -34.50 19.22 -25.40
CA GLU A 221 -35.24 18.33 -26.30
C GLU A 221 -36.63 18.01 -25.75
N ALA A 222 -36.74 17.77 -24.41
CA ALA A 222 -38.02 17.63 -23.76
C ALA A 222 -38.89 18.88 -23.87
N TYR A 223 -38.33 20.07 -23.63
CA TYR A 223 -39.02 21.35 -23.80
C TYR A 223 -39.50 21.56 -25.26
N LYS A 224 -38.63 21.28 -26.22
CA LYS A 224 -39.01 21.32 -27.65
C LYS A 224 -40.20 20.38 -27.93
N SER A 225 -40.14 19.16 -27.47
CA SER A 225 -41.22 18.17 -27.65
C SER A 225 -42.52 18.61 -26.97
N GLU A 226 -42.44 19.16 -25.75
CA GLU A 226 -43.58 19.71 -25.03
C GLU A 226 -44.26 20.86 -25.78
N VAL A 227 -43.48 21.85 -26.24
CA VAL A 227 -44.00 23.01 -26.98
C VAL A 227 -44.65 22.58 -28.30
N VAL A 228 -43.99 21.68 -29.04
CA VAL A 228 -44.53 21.20 -30.34
C VAL A 228 -45.83 20.43 -30.08
N SER A 229 -45.83 19.44 -29.19
CA SER A 229 -47.02 18.64 -28.90
C SER A 229 -48.18 19.47 -28.34
N LYS A 230 -47.88 20.49 -27.51
CA LYS A 230 -48.89 21.45 -27.02
C LYS A 230 -49.49 22.26 -28.18
N SER A 231 -48.64 22.81 -29.05
CA SER A 231 -49.11 23.60 -30.21
C SER A 231 -49.91 22.78 -31.22
N GLU A 232 -49.49 21.52 -31.46
CA GLU A 232 -50.25 20.57 -32.29
C GLU A 232 -51.59 20.24 -31.68
N GLY A 233 -51.62 20.00 -30.36
CA GLY A 233 -52.84 19.73 -29.60
C GLY A 233 -53.81 20.89 -29.61
N GLU A 234 -53.32 22.14 -29.46
CA GLU A 234 -54.12 23.35 -29.55
C GLU A 234 -54.69 23.53 -30.98
N ALA A 235 -53.86 23.33 -32.01
CA ALA A 235 -54.30 23.40 -33.41
C ALA A 235 -55.34 22.33 -33.72
N TYR A 236 -55.16 21.10 -33.25
CA TYR A 236 -56.12 20.03 -33.40
C TYR A 236 -57.47 20.34 -32.68
N ARG A 237 -57.41 20.82 -31.45
CA ARG A 237 -58.61 21.25 -30.70
C ARG A 237 -59.33 22.38 -31.45
N PHE A 238 -58.57 23.39 -31.96
CA PHE A 238 -59.17 24.47 -32.73
C PHE A 238 -59.90 23.95 -33.97
N ASN A 239 -59.26 23.07 -34.74
CA ASN A 239 -59.88 22.49 -35.94
C ASN A 239 -61.16 21.68 -35.62
N GLN A 240 -61.17 20.96 -34.50
CA GLN A 240 -62.37 20.23 -34.08
C GLN A 240 -63.49 21.20 -33.67
N ILE A 241 -63.19 22.26 -32.94
CA ILE A 241 -64.15 23.27 -32.57
C ILE A 241 -64.68 24.00 -33.80
N LEU A 242 -63.81 24.34 -34.77
CA LEU A 242 -64.19 24.99 -36.03
C LEU A 242 -65.18 24.10 -36.85
N THR A 243 -64.93 22.79 -36.89
CA THR A 243 -65.83 21.83 -37.58
C THR A 243 -67.22 21.81 -36.95
N GLU A 244 -67.31 21.81 -35.62
CA GLU A 244 -68.61 21.83 -34.90
C GLU A 244 -69.24 23.24 -34.97
N TYR A 245 -68.46 24.32 -34.97
CA TYR A 245 -68.98 25.70 -35.11
C TYR A 245 -69.61 25.92 -36.48
N THR A 246 -69.09 25.35 -37.55
CA THR A 246 -69.68 25.49 -38.90
C THR A 246 -71.07 24.80 -39.02
N LYS A 247 -71.32 23.79 -38.17
CA LYS A 247 -72.62 23.09 -38.12
C LYS A 247 -73.71 23.86 -37.37
N ALA A 248 -73.34 24.46 -36.21
CA ALA A 248 -74.27 25.19 -35.36
C ALA A 248 -73.59 26.38 -34.63
N PRO A 249 -73.46 27.54 -35.28
CA PRO A 249 -72.65 28.67 -34.76
C PRO A 249 -73.20 29.26 -33.44
N ASP A 250 -74.48 29.43 -33.31
CA ASP A 250 -75.06 30.11 -32.13
C ASP A 250 -74.93 29.27 -30.84
N VAL A 251 -75.15 27.97 -30.93
CA VAL A 251 -75.04 27.06 -29.76
C VAL A 251 -73.62 26.90 -29.35
N THR A 252 -72.68 26.80 -30.30
CA THR A 252 -71.25 26.62 -30.02
C THR A 252 -70.63 27.86 -29.39
N ARG A 253 -71.09 29.07 -29.81
CA ARG A 253 -70.65 30.36 -29.23
C ARG A 253 -71.08 30.49 -27.77
N GLU A 254 -72.34 30.14 -27.49
CA GLU A 254 -72.85 30.20 -26.09
C GLU A 254 -72.15 29.23 -25.17
N ARG A 255 -71.86 28.02 -25.65
CA ARG A 255 -71.10 27.01 -24.91
C ARG A 255 -69.66 27.48 -24.65
N LEU A 256 -68.95 27.96 -25.62
CA LEU A 256 -67.57 28.49 -25.42
C LEU A 256 -67.57 29.66 -24.47
N TYR A 257 -68.55 30.54 -24.57
CA TYR A 257 -68.66 31.68 -23.64
C TYR A 257 -68.89 31.23 -22.19
N ARG A 258 -69.71 30.25 -21.93
CA ARG A 258 -69.93 29.65 -20.61
C ARG A 258 -68.68 28.93 -20.11
N GLU A 259 -67.99 28.16 -20.95
CA GLU A 259 -66.75 27.47 -20.62
C GLU A 259 -65.64 28.43 -20.24
N THR A 260 -65.45 29.53 -21.02
CA THR A 260 -64.46 30.56 -20.68
C THR A 260 -64.82 31.35 -19.40
N LEU A 261 -66.12 31.61 -19.13
CA LEU A 261 -66.55 32.18 -17.90
C LEU A 261 -66.28 31.26 -16.68
N GLU A 262 -66.54 29.99 -16.86
CA GLU A 262 -66.28 28.98 -15.82
C GLU A 262 -64.79 28.87 -15.51
N ASP A 263 -63.93 28.83 -16.51
CA ASP A 263 -62.46 28.85 -16.38
C ASP A 263 -61.97 30.12 -15.66
N VAL A 264 -62.42 31.28 -16.07
CA VAL A 264 -62.07 32.56 -15.41
C VAL A 264 -62.59 32.58 -13.96
N PHE A 265 -63.81 32.09 -13.72
CA PHE A 265 -64.32 32.04 -12.41
C PHE A 265 -63.71 30.97 -11.53
N SER A 266 -63.20 29.85 -12.08
CA SER A 266 -62.47 28.83 -11.34
C SER A 266 -61.09 29.27 -10.92
N SER A 267 -60.38 30.02 -11.81
CA SER A 267 -59.02 30.54 -11.62
C SER A 267 -58.96 31.80 -10.77
N THR A 268 -60.11 32.52 -10.55
CA THR A 268 -60.15 33.79 -9.83
C THR A 268 -60.57 33.56 -8.38
N ASN A 269 -59.77 34.01 -7.42
CA ASN A 269 -60.14 33.99 -6.00
C ASN A 269 -61.36 34.90 -5.76
N LYS A 270 -62.47 34.29 -5.36
CA LYS A 270 -63.73 35.04 -5.11
C LYS A 270 -63.89 35.34 -3.62
N VAL A 271 -64.13 36.57 -3.31
CA VAL A 271 -64.52 37.01 -1.98
C VAL A 271 -65.93 37.52 -2.05
N ILE A 272 -66.88 36.80 -1.46
CA ILE A 272 -68.29 37.22 -1.36
C ILE A 272 -68.42 37.93 -0.03
N VAL A 273 -68.74 39.22 -0.10
CA VAL A 273 -69.00 40.07 1.10
C VAL A 273 -70.51 40.31 1.22
N ASP A 274 -71.08 39.80 2.29
CA ASP A 274 -72.48 40.13 2.64
C ASP A 274 -72.49 41.45 3.42
N SER A 275 -73.11 42.44 2.85
CA SER A 275 -73.14 43.83 3.39
C SER A 275 -74.20 44.04 4.50
N SER A 276 -74.85 42.98 4.98
CA SER A 276 -75.97 43.09 5.91
C SER A 276 -75.58 43.18 7.40
N SER A 277 -74.30 43.12 7.77
CA SER A 277 -73.85 43.27 9.16
C SER A 277 -72.70 44.29 9.28
N ASN A 278 -72.86 45.21 10.24
CA ASN A 278 -71.97 46.32 10.57
C ASN A 278 -70.69 45.86 11.30
N SER A 279 -70.00 44.87 10.75
CA SER A 279 -68.70 44.33 11.26
C SER A 279 -67.56 44.70 10.36
N MET A 280 -66.48 45.29 10.93
CA MET A 280 -65.21 45.52 10.22
C MET A 280 -64.61 44.18 9.88
N MET A 281 -64.61 43.87 8.58
CA MET A 281 -63.94 42.64 8.05
C MET A 281 -62.49 42.98 7.66
N TYR A 282 -61.55 42.42 8.40
CA TYR A 282 -60.14 42.48 8.06
C TYR A 282 -59.82 41.37 7.00
N LEU A 283 -59.66 41.76 5.74
CA LEU A 283 -59.21 40.87 4.69
C LEU A 283 -57.68 40.93 4.60
N PRO A 284 -56.97 39.90 4.95
CA PRO A 284 -55.51 39.81 4.72
C PRO A 284 -55.22 39.51 3.24
N ILE A 285 -55.29 40.54 2.39
CA ILE A 285 -55.12 40.46 0.94
C ILE A 285 -53.75 39.86 0.57
N ASP A 286 -52.70 40.14 1.36
CA ASP A 286 -51.36 39.60 1.19
C ASP A 286 -51.30 38.07 1.29
N LYS A 287 -52.10 37.44 2.15
CA LYS A 287 -52.17 35.98 2.23
C LYS A 287 -52.94 35.35 1.05
N LEU A 288 -53.92 36.05 0.51
CA LEU A 288 -54.70 35.61 -0.63
C LEU A 288 -53.89 35.74 -1.94
N ILE A 289 -53.07 36.77 -2.10
CA ILE A 289 -52.16 36.95 -3.24
C ILE A 289 -51.02 35.96 -3.20
N ASN A 290 -50.47 35.65 -2.03
CA ASN A 290 -49.39 34.68 -1.90
C ASN A 290 -49.84 33.21 -2.02
N SER A 291 -51.11 32.90 -1.70
CA SER A 291 -51.62 31.53 -1.89
C SER A 291 -51.89 31.18 -3.36
N SER A 292 -52.10 32.19 -4.23
CA SER A 292 -52.23 31.99 -5.67
C SER A 292 -50.87 31.89 -6.41
N ARG A 293 -49.78 32.18 -5.70
CA ARG A 293 -48.38 32.04 -6.18
C ARG A 293 -47.65 30.88 -5.58
N THR A 294 -48.32 29.77 -5.20
CA THR A 294 -47.57 28.51 -5.08
C THR A 294 -47.23 28.06 -6.48
N PRO A 295 -46.00 28.27 -6.97
CA PRO A 295 -45.55 27.54 -8.10
C PRO A 295 -45.60 26.07 -7.67
N LYS A 296 -46.23 25.25 -8.47
CA LYS A 296 -46.08 23.81 -8.41
C LYS A 296 -44.56 23.56 -8.43
N SER A 297 -43.95 23.52 -7.25
CA SER A 297 -42.53 23.29 -7.11
C SER A 297 -42.28 21.85 -7.60
N SER A 298 -41.95 21.71 -8.87
CA SER A 298 -41.06 20.63 -9.25
C SER A 298 -39.84 20.80 -8.35
N SER A 299 -39.70 19.92 -7.36
CA SER A 299 -38.59 19.85 -6.45
C SER A 299 -37.34 19.45 -7.26
N THR A 300 -36.73 20.43 -7.88
CA THR A 300 -35.37 20.36 -8.33
C THR A 300 -34.58 21.22 -7.36
N SER A 301 -34.14 20.60 -6.29
CA SER A 301 -33.18 21.17 -5.35
C SER A 301 -31.85 21.37 -6.10
N ASN A 302 -31.72 22.49 -6.80
CA ASN A 302 -30.43 23.02 -7.19
C ASN A 302 -29.74 23.54 -5.94
N SER A 303 -29.13 22.61 -5.17
CA SER A 303 -28.03 22.98 -4.32
C SER A 303 -26.81 23.27 -5.21
N PHE A 304 -26.76 24.46 -5.80
CA PHE A 304 -25.49 25.05 -6.17
C PHE A 304 -24.76 25.24 -4.83
N GLN A 305 -23.94 24.24 -4.47
CA GLN A 305 -22.90 24.39 -3.48
C GLN A 305 -21.97 25.48 -4.01
N GLN A 306 -22.13 26.67 -3.46
CA GLN A 306 -21.20 27.76 -3.59
C GLN A 306 -19.80 27.20 -3.32
N ILE A 307 -18.96 27.22 -4.33
CA ILE A 307 -17.53 27.00 -4.18
C ILE A 307 -17.07 28.01 -3.14
N PRO A 308 -16.53 27.62 -2.00
CA PRO A 308 -15.93 28.57 -1.08
C PRO A 308 -14.77 29.21 -1.84
N SER A 309 -14.93 30.48 -2.21
CA SER A 309 -13.83 31.34 -2.62
C SER A 309 -12.81 31.29 -1.46
N GLY A 310 -11.64 30.69 -1.72
CA GLY A 310 -10.55 30.61 -0.78
C GLY A 310 -10.23 31.99 -0.24
N SER A 311 -10.56 32.19 1.02
CA SER A 311 -10.08 33.30 1.82
C SER A 311 -8.58 33.13 1.94
N SER A 312 -7.86 33.98 1.22
CA SER A 312 -6.47 34.27 1.40
C SER A 312 -6.23 34.80 2.83
N ASN A 313 -5.90 33.91 3.77
CA ASN A 313 -5.38 34.32 5.06
C ASN A 313 -4.42 33.27 5.62
N ASP A 314 -3.32 33.05 4.90
CA ASP A 314 -2.18 32.27 5.39
C ASP A 314 -0.86 33.00 5.08
N GLN A 315 -0.76 34.24 5.61
CA GLN A 315 0.48 35.03 5.64
C GLN A 315 1.12 35.08 7.04
N SER A 316 0.83 34.14 7.93
CA SER A 316 1.40 34.19 9.29
C SER A 316 2.39 33.07 9.65
N VAL A 317 2.74 32.16 8.74
CA VAL A 317 3.66 31.04 9.07
C VAL A 317 5.08 31.21 8.50
N LEU A 318 5.37 32.25 7.73
CA LEU A 318 6.70 32.46 7.14
C LEU A 318 7.60 33.46 7.90
N ARG A 319 7.27 33.84 9.14
CA ARG A 319 8.09 34.79 9.92
C ARG A 319 8.76 34.25 11.18
N SER A 320 8.89 32.95 11.38
CA SER A 320 9.54 32.38 12.56
C SER A 320 10.72 31.45 12.27
N ARG A 321 11.40 31.56 11.11
CA ARG A 321 12.61 30.80 10.79
C ARG A 321 13.88 31.63 10.55
N GLU A 322 13.88 32.84 11.04
CA GLU A 322 15.09 33.71 10.92
C GLU A 322 15.54 34.23 12.29
N ASN A 323 15.71 33.33 13.27
CA ASN A 323 16.50 33.56 14.47
C ASN A 323 16.56 32.27 15.31
N ARG A 324 17.47 31.34 14.89
CA ARG A 324 18.23 30.47 15.80
C ARG A 324 19.36 29.77 15.02
#